data_6b34aa2b7309898d7bea4c7320692580
#
_entry.id   6b34aa2b7309898d7bea4c7320692580
#
_cell.length_a   1.000
_cell.length_b   1.000
_cell.length_c   1.000
_cell.angle_alpha   90.00
_cell.angle_beta   90.00
_cell.angle_gamma   90.00
#
_symmetry.space_group_name_H-M   'P 1'
#
loop_
_entity.id
_entity.type
_entity.pdbx_description
1 polymer ?
#
loop_
_entity_poly.entity_id
_entity_poly.type
_entity_poly.pdbx_seq_one_letter_code
_entity_poly.pdbx_strand_id
1 'polypeptide(L)'
;MKNKINVIAILTFYIIAMALRYLTNKTDLLEGVSSTFLTVVLQGISPAVGAIVVFYIFRIKPILTLKGNYNKVSIPFLLYWAVPIVLISGVEYFIKGTVTPVSVIAILLYGLLEEIGWRGFLQSELKSLPEFLRILIVATLWFIWHLNFDFTISNLLFFAILILGSWGIGKVADNTHSLLAVSAFHSLNNFFPVINPTKIILLIALLSIWVIPLIIRKKRLNQIPAQSLVNR
;
A
#
# COMPACT_ATOMS: atom_id res chain seq x y z
N MET A 1 1.38 -28.12 -5.44
CA MET A 1 0.04 -27.89 -6.04
C MET A 1 -0.08 -26.39 -6.34
N LYS A 2 -0.33 -25.96 -7.61
CA LYS A 2 -0.65 -24.56 -7.90
C LYS A 2 -2.01 -24.27 -7.24
N ASN A 3 -2.06 -23.33 -6.29
CA ASN A 3 -3.33 -22.89 -5.73
C ASN A 3 -4.19 -22.36 -6.86
N LYS A 4 -5.40 -22.89 -7.00
CA LYS A 4 -6.38 -22.37 -7.97
C LYS A 4 -6.83 -20.99 -7.50
N ILE A 5 -6.87 -20.03 -8.43
CA ILE A 5 -7.38 -18.68 -8.17
C ILE A 5 -8.87 -18.78 -7.81
N ASN A 6 -9.26 -18.19 -6.69
CA ASN A 6 -10.67 -18.13 -6.29
C ASN A 6 -11.33 -16.88 -6.91
N VAL A 7 -11.85 -17.06 -8.12
CA VAL A 7 -12.50 -15.97 -8.88
C VAL A 7 -13.71 -15.40 -8.13
N ILE A 8 -14.48 -16.25 -7.42
CA ILE A 8 -15.66 -15.79 -6.67
C ILE A 8 -15.20 -14.88 -5.51
N ALA A 9 -14.13 -15.25 -4.80
CA ALA A 9 -13.57 -14.40 -3.75
C ALA A 9 -13.08 -13.05 -4.30
N ILE A 10 -12.43 -13.04 -5.47
CA ILE A 10 -11.98 -11.79 -6.13
C ILE A 10 -13.17 -10.90 -6.50
N LEU A 11 -14.21 -11.47 -7.11
CA LEU A 11 -15.41 -10.72 -7.47
C LEU A 11 -16.12 -10.16 -6.22
N THR A 12 -16.28 -10.97 -5.18
CA THR A 12 -16.88 -10.52 -3.91
C THR A 12 -16.09 -9.36 -3.30
N PHE A 13 -14.75 -9.50 -3.20
CA PHE A 13 -13.88 -8.43 -2.76
C PHE A 13 -14.10 -7.15 -3.54
N TYR A 14 -14.05 -7.26 -4.87
CA TYR A 14 -14.07 -6.11 -5.74
C TYR A 14 -15.43 -5.39 -5.74
N ILE A 15 -16.54 -6.14 -5.72
CA ILE A 15 -17.91 -5.57 -5.64
C ILE A 15 -18.03 -4.76 -4.33
N ILE A 16 -17.61 -5.31 -3.19
CA ILE A 16 -17.67 -4.62 -1.89
C ILE A 16 -16.78 -3.37 -1.91
N ALA A 17 -15.54 -3.49 -2.39
CA ALA A 17 -14.61 -2.38 -2.47
C ALA A 17 -15.15 -1.26 -3.38
N MET A 18 -15.75 -1.58 -4.53
CA MET A 18 -16.34 -0.62 -5.45
C MET A 18 -17.58 0.07 -4.86
N ALA A 19 -18.50 -0.71 -4.26
CA ALA A 19 -19.70 -0.16 -3.65
C ALA A 19 -19.38 0.83 -2.54
N LEU A 20 -18.47 0.47 -1.62
CA LEU A 20 -18.04 1.36 -0.54
C LEU A 20 -17.24 2.56 -1.07
N ARG A 21 -16.42 2.39 -2.11
CA ARG A 21 -15.72 3.50 -2.75
C ARG A 21 -16.70 4.50 -3.35
N TYR A 22 -17.73 4.01 -4.03
CA TYR A 22 -18.78 4.87 -4.56
C TYR A 22 -19.48 5.65 -3.44
N LEU A 23 -19.88 4.98 -2.37
CA LEU A 23 -20.54 5.63 -1.23
C LEU A 23 -19.66 6.70 -0.58
N THR A 24 -18.36 6.42 -0.37
CA THR A 24 -17.46 7.37 0.34
C THR A 24 -16.94 8.50 -0.54
N ASN A 25 -16.98 8.39 -1.87
CA ASN A 25 -16.35 9.37 -2.76
C ASN A 25 -17.26 9.97 -3.83
N LYS A 26 -18.46 9.42 -4.04
CA LYS A 26 -19.41 9.89 -5.07
C LYS A 26 -20.78 10.23 -4.50
N THR A 27 -20.95 10.13 -3.17
CA THR A 27 -22.17 10.57 -2.48
C THR A 27 -21.79 11.48 -1.31
N ASP A 28 -22.78 12.14 -0.76
CA ASP A 28 -22.65 13.10 0.35
C ASP A 28 -22.44 12.42 1.71
N LEU A 29 -22.17 11.09 1.72
CA LEU A 29 -22.06 10.30 2.96
C LEU A 29 -21.04 10.87 3.96
N LEU A 30 -19.96 11.47 3.47
CA LEU A 30 -18.90 12.02 4.31
C LEU A 30 -19.00 13.54 4.52
N GLU A 31 -19.99 14.23 3.96
CA GLU A 31 -20.14 15.69 4.13
C GLU A 31 -20.34 16.11 5.59
N GLY A 32 -21.02 15.28 6.40
CA GLY A 32 -21.20 15.51 7.84
C GLY A 32 -19.98 15.24 8.70
N VAL A 33 -18.88 14.73 8.14
CA VAL A 33 -17.65 14.41 8.89
C VAL A 33 -16.76 15.64 8.98
N SER A 34 -16.80 16.35 10.13
CA SER A 34 -16.01 17.56 10.35
C SER A 34 -14.50 17.34 10.43
N SER A 35 -14.05 16.11 10.72
CA SER A 35 -12.64 15.77 10.88
C SER A 35 -12.00 15.38 9.56
N THR A 36 -11.09 16.20 9.03
CA THR A 36 -10.28 15.88 7.83
C THR A 36 -9.51 14.56 7.98
N PHE A 37 -9.02 14.26 9.18
CA PHE A 37 -8.35 13.01 9.47
C PHE A 37 -9.28 11.81 9.21
N LEU A 38 -10.49 11.83 9.78
CA LEU A 38 -11.47 10.75 9.59
C LEU A 38 -11.92 10.64 8.14
N THR A 39 -12.14 11.76 7.46
CA THR A 39 -12.51 11.76 6.04
C THR A 39 -11.46 11.05 5.19
N VAL A 40 -10.16 11.38 5.36
CA VAL A 40 -9.06 10.73 4.64
C VAL A 40 -9.03 9.23 4.93
N VAL A 41 -9.13 8.83 6.18
CA VAL A 41 -9.10 7.40 6.58
C VAL A 41 -10.31 6.65 6.01
N LEU A 42 -11.51 7.23 6.08
CA LEU A 42 -12.73 6.59 5.57
C LEU A 42 -12.73 6.45 4.04
N GLN A 43 -12.12 7.37 3.32
CA GLN A 43 -11.95 7.25 1.85
C GLN A 43 -11.08 6.07 1.44
N GLY A 44 -10.15 5.61 2.27
CA GLY A 44 -9.28 4.45 2.00
C GLY A 44 -9.82 3.11 2.52
N ILE A 45 -10.95 3.09 3.27
CA ILE A 45 -11.39 1.91 4.01
C ILE A 45 -11.93 0.78 3.13
N SER A 46 -12.45 1.09 1.95
CA SER A 46 -13.24 0.15 1.14
C SER A 46 -12.49 -1.12 0.73
N PRO A 47 -11.21 -1.11 0.30
CA PRO A 47 -10.47 -2.34 0.01
C PRO A 47 -10.21 -3.18 1.26
N ALA A 48 -9.99 -2.54 2.43
CA ALA A 48 -9.82 -3.28 3.68
C ALA A 48 -11.09 -4.05 4.05
N VAL A 49 -12.25 -3.39 4.00
CA VAL A 49 -13.54 -4.05 4.31
C VAL A 49 -13.81 -5.20 3.35
N GLY A 50 -13.61 -4.98 2.04
CA GLY A 50 -13.75 -6.05 1.04
C GLY A 50 -12.86 -7.25 1.34
N ALA A 51 -11.59 -7.03 1.67
CA ALA A 51 -10.65 -8.09 2.02
C ALA A 51 -11.03 -8.81 3.32
N ILE A 52 -11.40 -8.08 4.38
CA ILE A 52 -11.80 -8.68 5.67
C ILE A 52 -13.02 -9.57 5.49
N VAL A 53 -14.03 -9.12 4.74
CA VAL A 53 -15.23 -9.93 4.45
C VAL A 53 -14.86 -11.21 3.71
N VAL A 54 -13.99 -11.12 2.71
CA VAL A 54 -13.55 -12.30 1.94
C VAL A 54 -12.69 -13.25 2.78
N PHE A 55 -11.77 -12.74 3.60
CA PHE A 55 -11.00 -13.55 4.53
C PHE A 55 -11.92 -14.37 5.47
N TYR A 56 -12.99 -13.74 5.96
CA TYR A 56 -13.94 -14.39 6.85
C TYR A 56 -14.83 -15.42 6.12
N ILE A 57 -15.49 -15.03 5.01
CA ILE A 57 -16.44 -15.89 4.29
C ILE A 57 -15.74 -17.09 3.64
N PHE A 58 -14.62 -16.87 2.97
CA PHE A 58 -13.90 -17.92 2.23
C PHE A 58 -12.82 -18.59 3.07
N ARG A 59 -12.66 -18.21 4.36
CA ARG A 59 -11.64 -18.73 5.29
C ARG A 59 -10.22 -18.64 4.74
N ILE A 60 -9.93 -17.59 3.98
CA ILE A 60 -8.61 -17.31 3.41
C ILE A 60 -7.73 -16.71 4.51
N LYS A 61 -6.53 -17.28 4.70
CA LYS A 61 -5.57 -16.77 5.69
C LYS A 61 -4.76 -15.61 5.07
N PRO A 62 -4.72 -14.43 5.69
CA PRO A 62 -3.86 -13.33 5.25
C PRO A 62 -2.38 -13.76 5.27
N ILE A 63 -1.66 -13.46 4.18
CA ILE A 63 -0.22 -13.71 4.08
C ILE A 63 0.57 -12.53 4.66
N LEU A 64 0.08 -11.30 4.46
CA LEU A 64 0.70 -10.10 4.99
C LEU A 64 0.21 -9.84 6.42
N THR A 65 1.14 -9.43 7.28
CA THR A 65 0.85 -9.01 8.67
C THR A 65 1.48 -7.65 8.93
N LEU A 66 1.11 -6.97 10.01
CA LEU A 66 1.76 -5.70 10.36
C LEU A 66 3.28 -5.86 10.47
N LYS A 67 3.72 -6.92 11.13
CA LYS A 67 5.13 -7.23 11.35
C LYS A 67 5.85 -7.74 10.08
N GLY A 68 5.18 -8.56 9.28
CA GLY A 68 5.79 -9.28 8.17
C GLY A 68 6.92 -10.21 8.62
N ASN A 69 8.01 -10.24 7.85
CA ASN A 69 9.21 -11.05 8.10
C ASN A 69 10.19 -10.41 9.10
N TYR A 70 9.79 -9.36 9.83
CA TYR A 70 10.60 -8.75 10.89
C TYR A 70 10.39 -9.48 12.22
N ASN A 71 11.41 -9.47 13.08
CA ASN A 71 11.35 -10.16 14.38
C ASN A 71 10.30 -9.55 15.31
N LYS A 72 10.18 -8.20 15.31
CA LYS A 72 9.23 -7.44 16.12
C LYS A 72 8.48 -6.42 15.26
N VAL A 73 7.23 -6.12 15.59
CA VAL A 73 6.42 -5.11 14.91
C VAL A 73 6.99 -3.70 15.02
N SER A 74 7.72 -3.43 16.10
CA SER A 74 8.37 -2.13 16.31
C SER A 74 9.41 -1.79 15.22
N ILE A 75 10.06 -2.79 14.61
CA ILE A 75 11.06 -2.55 13.58
C ILE A 75 10.43 -1.93 12.31
N PRO A 76 9.45 -2.55 11.64
CA PRO A 76 8.81 -1.93 10.49
C PRO A 76 8.02 -0.68 10.87
N PHE A 77 7.46 -0.58 12.09
CA PHE A 77 6.81 0.63 12.56
C PHE A 77 7.79 1.81 12.61
N LEU A 78 8.93 1.65 13.28
CA LEU A 78 9.95 2.71 13.37
C LEU A 78 10.48 3.08 11.99
N LEU A 79 10.81 2.10 11.15
CA LEU A 79 11.44 2.34 9.86
C LEU A 79 10.48 2.96 8.84
N TYR A 80 9.24 2.46 8.74
CA TYR A 80 8.34 2.84 7.66
C TYR A 80 7.26 3.85 8.08
N TRP A 81 6.99 3.99 9.37
CA TRP A 81 5.97 4.92 9.88
C TRP A 81 6.57 6.06 10.68
N ALA A 82 7.39 5.79 11.72
CA ALA A 82 7.96 6.85 12.53
C ALA A 82 8.91 7.75 11.73
N VAL A 83 9.76 7.17 10.86
CA VAL A 83 10.69 7.94 10.03
C VAL A 83 9.97 8.97 9.15
N PRO A 84 8.96 8.64 8.31
CA PRO A 84 8.29 9.65 7.50
C PRO A 84 7.51 10.67 8.35
N ILE A 85 6.90 10.26 9.48
CA ILE A 85 6.23 11.18 10.38
C ILE A 85 7.21 12.24 10.88
N VAL A 86 8.38 11.84 11.37
CA VAL A 86 9.39 12.76 11.91
C VAL A 86 10.01 13.63 10.82
N LEU A 87 10.42 13.02 9.69
CA LEU A 87 11.09 13.75 8.61
C LEU A 87 10.18 14.76 7.94
N ILE A 88 8.96 14.37 7.56
CA ILE A 88 8.03 15.25 6.85
C ILE A 88 7.56 16.36 7.79
N SER A 89 7.13 16.03 9.02
CA SER A 89 6.67 17.04 9.98
C SER A 89 7.80 17.97 10.41
N GLY A 90 9.01 17.45 10.58
CA GLY A 90 10.18 18.26 10.91
C GLY A 90 10.52 19.27 9.80
N VAL A 91 10.57 18.82 8.55
CA VAL A 91 10.84 19.73 7.41
C VAL A 91 9.72 20.77 7.25
N GLU A 92 8.45 20.39 7.40
CA GLU A 92 7.35 21.34 7.34
C GLU A 92 7.39 22.36 8.48
N TYR A 93 7.79 21.94 9.67
CA TYR A 93 8.02 22.87 10.79
C TYR A 93 9.09 23.92 10.49
N PHE A 94 10.24 23.49 9.97
CA PHE A 94 11.34 24.43 9.63
C PHE A 94 10.99 25.37 8.47
N ILE A 95 10.16 24.93 7.52
CA ILE A 95 9.82 25.76 6.33
C ILE A 95 8.59 26.64 6.58
N LYS A 96 7.57 26.10 7.26
CA LYS A 96 6.25 26.76 7.39
C LYS A 96 5.89 27.15 8.82
N GLY A 97 6.65 26.73 9.83
CA GLY A 97 6.31 26.87 11.23
C GLY A 97 5.12 26.01 11.69
N THR A 98 4.66 25.06 10.87
CA THR A 98 3.50 24.20 11.16
C THR A 98 3.91 22.75 11.37
N VAL A 99 3.29 22.09 12.33
CA VAL A 99 3.55 20.66 12.64
C VAL A 99 2.36 19.82 12.13
N THR A 100 2.61 18.88 11.24
CA THR A 100 1.57 18.13 10.52
C THR A 100 1.60 16.60 10.70
N PRO A 101 1.98 16.05 11.89
CA PRO A 101 2.08 14.60 12.08
C PRO A 101 0.73 13.89 11.88
N VAL A 102 -0.37 14.55 12.24
CA VAL A 102 -1.74 14.00 12.10
C VAL A 102 -2.06 13.73 10.63
N SER A 103 -1.71 14.65 9.72
CA SER A 103 -1.93 14.47 8.29
C SER A 103 -1.06 13.33 7.72
N VAL A 104 0.21 13.23 8.14
CA VAL A 104 1.09 12.14 7.73
C VAL A 104 0.57 10.79 8.21
N ILE A 105 0.08 10.72 9.46
CA ILE A 105 -0.54 9.51 10.02
C ILE A 105 -1.81 9.14 9.24
N ALA A 106 -2.66 10.11 8.91
CA ALA A 106 -3.88 9.87 8.12
C ALA A 106 -3.56 9.24 6.77
N ILE A 107 -2.54 9.75 6.06
CA ILE A 107 -2.09 9.22 4.77
C ILE A 107 -1.52 7.80 4.92
N LEU A 108 -0.76 7.53 5.99
CA LEU A 108 -0.24 6.18 6.26
C LEU A 108 -1.36 5.19 6.56
N LEU A 109 -2.37 5.60 7.32
CA LEU A 109 -3.55 4.78 7.61
C LEU A 109 -4.38 4.55 6.34
N TYR A 110 -4.59 5.59 5.53
CA TYR A 110 -5.23 5.46 4.23
C TYR A 110 -4.52 4.40 3.37
N GLY A 111 -3.21 4.51 3.22
CA GLY A 111 -2.41 3.53 2.49
C GLY A 111 -2.47 2.13 3.10
N LEU A 112 -2.49 2.00 4.44
CA LEU A 112 -2.61 0.72 5.12
C LEU A 112 -3.94 0.03 4.79
N LEU A 113 -5.04 0.77 4.84
CA LEU A 113 -6.37 0.25 4.54
C LEU A 113 -6.49 -0.21 3.08
N GLU A 114 -5.95 0.57 2.15
CA GLU A 114 -5.91 0.14 0.76
C GLU A 114 -5.05 -1.12 0.57
N GLU A 115 -3.89 -1.20 1.20
CA GLU A 115 -2.95 -2.29 0.99
C GLU A 115 -3.39 -3.61 1.64
N ILE A 116 -4.26 -3.59 2.65
CA ILE A 116 -4.95 -4.79 3.14
C ILE A 116 -5.73 -5.46 2.01
N GLY A 117 -6.39 -4.68 1.17
CA GLY A 117 -7.12 -5.17 0.00
C GLY A 117 -6.22 -5.54 -1.16
N TRP A 118 -5.43 -4.57 -1.65
CA TRP A 118 -4.68 -4.74 -2.89
C TRP A 118 -3.56 -5.78 -2.79
N ARG A 119 -2.72 -5.73 -1.74
CA ARG A 119 -1.57 -6.63 -1.56
C ARG A 119 -1.87 -7.76 -0.60
N GLY A 120 -2.61 -7.47 0.48
CA GLY A 120 -3.00 -8.46 1.47
C GLY A 120 -3.91 -9.54 0.89
N PHE A 121 -4.87 -9.16 0.06
CA PHE A 121 -5.80 -10.10 -0.57
C PHE A 121 -5.53 -10.29 -2.07
N LEU A 122 -5.79 -9.28 -2.91
CA LEU A 122 -5.86 -9.46 -4.37
C LEU A 122 -4.54 -9.94 -4.98
N GLN A 123 -3.42 -9.28 -4.69
CA GLN A 123 -2.11 -9.72 -5.18
C GLN A 123 -1.76 -11.12 -4.69
N SER A 124 -2.10 -11.44 -3.44
CA SER A 124 -1.83 -12.75 -2.83
C SER A 124 -2.63 -13.86 -3.50
N GLU A 125 -3.89 -13.61 -3.86
CA GLU A 125 -4.76 -14.55 -4.57
C GLU A 125 -4.29 -14.80 -6.01
N LEU A 126 -3.75 -13.77 -6.66
CA LEU A 126 -3.21 -13.83 -8.03
C LEU A 126 -1.77 -14.37 -8.10
N LYS A 127 -1.19 -14.87 -7.01
CA LYS A 127 0.24 -15.25 -6.95
C LYS A 127 0.62 -16.41 -7.88
N SER A 128 -0.33 -17.23 -8.32
CA SER A 128 -0.10 -18.30 -9.28
C SER A 128 0.09 -17.81 -10.73
N LEU A 129 -0.27 -16.55 -11.04
CA LEU A 129 -0.09 -15.94 -12.36
C LEU A 129 1.36 -15.47 -12.56
N PRO A 130 1.79 -15.33 -13.84
CA PRO A 130 3.01 -14.62 -14.18
C PRO A 130 3.02 -13.21 -13.58
N GLU A 131 4.18 -12.75 -13.13
CA GLU A 131 4.32 -11.48 -12.41
C GLU A 131 3.73 -10.29 -13.18
N PHE A 132 4.04 -10.19 -14.47
CA PHE A 132 3.54 -9.11 -15.32
C PHE A 132 2.01 -9.07 -15.38
N LEU A 133 1.37 -10.23 -15.56
CA LEU A 133 -0.10 -10.31 -15.61
C LEU A 133 -0.72 -9.96 -14.26
N ARG A 134 -0.13 -10.40 -13.15
CA ARG A 134 -0.55 -10.04 -11.79
C ARG A 134 -0.49 -8.53 -11.56
N ILE A 135 0.62 -7.88 -11.96
CA ILE A 135 0.79 -6.42 -11.86
C ILE A 135 -0.29 -5.71 -12.66
N LEU A 136 -0.51 -6.12 -13.90
CA LEU A 136 -1.47 -5.49 -14.80
C LEU A 136 -2.90 -5.62 -14.27
N ILE A 137 -3.31 -6.79 -13.78
CA ILE A 137 -4.65 -7.00 -13.20
C ILE A 137 -4.83 -6.12 -11.96
N VAL A 138 -3.86 -6.11 -11.02
CA VAL A 138 -3.95 -5.28 -9.82
C VAL A 138 -4.03 -3.80 -10.19
N ALA A 139 -3.17 -3.32 -11.10
CA ALA A 139 -3.17 -1.92 -11.53
C ALA A 139 -4.49 -1.52 -12.21
N THR A 140 -5.03 -2.39 -13.08
CA THR A 140 -6.28 -2.12 -13.79
C THR A 140 -7.46 -2.05 -12.82
N LEU A 141 -7.59 -3.02 -11.92
CA LEU A 141 -8.66 -3.03 -10.92
C LEU A 141 -8.53 -1.84 -9.95
N TRP A 142 -7.31 -1.48 -9.59
CA TRP A 142 -7.04 -0.32 -8.74
C TRP A 142 -7.36 0.99 -9.46
N PHE A 143 -7.05 1.13 -10.77
CA PHE A 143 -7.43 2.27 -11.59
C PHE A 143 -8.96 2.42 -11.67
N ILE A 144 -9.67 1.34 -12.00
CA ILE A 144 -11.15 1.36 -12.09
C ILE A 144 -11.77 1.74 -10.73
N TRP A 145 -11.19 1.28 -9.62
CA TRP A 145 -11.66 1.59 -8.28
C TRP A 145 -11.59 3.09 -7.94
N HIS A 146 -10.71 3.87 -8.58
CA HIS A 146 -10.69 5.33 -8.38
C HIS A 146 -11.91 6.05 -8.94
N LEU A 147 -12.75 5.39 -9.75
CA LEU A 147 -13.99 5.94 -10.32
C LEU A 147 -13.75 7.24 -11.11
N ASN A 148 -12.63 7.34 -11.79
CA ASN A 148 -12.27 8.45 -12.65
C ASN A 148 -12.00 7.93 -14.06
N PHE A 149 -13.01 8.07 -14.95
CA PHE A 149 -13.03 7.44 -16.27
C PHE A 149 -12.85 8.43 -17.43
N ASP A 150 -12.48 9.68 -17.15
CA ASP A 150 -12.23 10.67 -18.19
C ASP A 150 -11.01 10.28 -19.02
N PHE A 151 -11.16 10.23 -20.35
CA PHE A 151 -10.06 9.96 -21.28
C PHE A 151 -9.17 11.18 -21.45
N THR A 152 -8.33 11.46 -20.45
CA THR A 152 -7.37 12.55 -20.44
C THR A 152 -5.94 12.03 -20.36
N ILE A 153 -4.96 12.83 -20.78
CA ILE A 153 -3.54 12.52 -20.63
C ILE A 153 -3.20 12.32 -19.15
N SER A 154 -3.80 13.11 -18.25
CA SER A 154 -3.61 12.97 -16.80
C SER A 154 -4.03 11.59 -16.30
N ASN A 155 -5.15 11.05 -16.76
CA ASN A 155 -5.62 9.72 -16.37
C ASN A 155 -4.79 8.59 -16.98
N LEU A 156 -4.25 8.77 -18.19
CA LEU A 156 -3.29 7.82 -18.75
C LEU A 156 -1.98 7.80 -17.96
N LEU A 157 -1.46 8.96 -17.57
CA LEU A 157 -0.28 9.06 -16.70
C LEU A 157 -0.55 8.46 -15.32
N PHE A 158 -1.73 8.71 -14.76
CA PHE A 158 -2.15 8.10 -13.50
C PHE A 158 -2.20 6.58 -13.59
N PHE A 159 -2.76 6.03 -14.66
CA PHE A 159 -2.75 4.57 -14.88
C PHE A 159 -1.32 4.01 -14.98
N ALA A 160 -0.43 4.71 -15.69
CA ALA A 160 0.99 4.31 -15.75
C ALA A 160 1.65 4.34 -14.36
N ILE A 161 1.37 5.35 -13.53
CA ILE A 161 1.83 5.42 -12.14
C ILE A 161 1.29 4.23 -11.33
N LEU A 162 0.03 3.83 -11.52
CA LEU A 162 -0.54 2.66 -10.84
C LEU A 162 0.12 1.35 -11.28
N ILE A 163 0.53 1.21 -12.55
CA ILE A 163 1.30 0.04 -13.02
C ILE A 163 2.65 0.00 -12.31
N LEU A 164 3.39 1.11 -12.30
CA LEU A 164 4.68 1.23 -11.60
C LEU A 164 4.53 1.01 -10.09
N GLY A 165 3.50 1.60 -9.49
CA GLY A 165 3.15 1.42 -8.08
C GLY A 165 2.80 -0.04 -7.77
N SER A 166 1.98 -0.69 -8.62
CA SER A 166 1.64 -2.10 -8.45
C SER A 166 2.87 -3.00 -8.52
N TRP A 167 3.81 -2.71 -9.42
CA TRP A 167 5.09 -3.41 -9.47
C TRP A 167 5.95 -3.15 -8.23
N GLY A 168 6.24 -1.89 -7.89
CA GLY A 168 7.16 -1.51 -6.81
C GLY A 168 6.63 -1.93 -5.43
N ILE A 169 5.38 -1.55 -5.11
CA ILE A 169 4.72 -1.90 -3.85
C ILE A 169 4.54 -3.43 -3.76
N GLY A 170 4.21 -4.08 -4.88
CA GLY A 170 4.13 -5.54 -4.96
C GLY A 170 5.44 -6.23 -4.63
N LYS A 171 6.58 -5.71 -5.09
CA LYS A 171 7.91 -6.22 -4.71
C LYS A 171 8.20 -6.04 -3.22
N VAL A 172 7.79 -4.93 -2.63
CA VAL A 172 7.91 -4.70 -1.17
C VAL A 172 7.06 -5.71 -0.41
N ALA A 173 5.81 -5.96 -0.84
CA ALA A 173 4.93 -6.96 -0.25
C ALA A 173 5.55 -8.37 -0.31
N ASP A 174 6.03 -8.79 -1.47
CA ASP A 174 6.63 -10.12 -1.67
C ASP A 174 7.94 -10.31 -0.86
N ASN A 175 8.72 -9.24 -0.62
CA ASN A 175 9.98 -9.31 0.13
C ASN A 175 9.81 -9.18 1.64
N THR A 176 8.86 -8.37 2.11
CA THR A 176 8.73 -8.05 3.54
C THR A 176 7.58 -8.74 4.22
N HIS A 177 6.52 -9.08 3.49
CA HIS A 177 5.23 -9.53 4.01
C HIS A 177 4.66 -8.57 5.08
N SER A 178 5.12 -7.31 5.13
CA SER A 178 4.75 -6.30 6.13
C SER A 178 3.78 -5.28 5.56
N LEU A 179 2.58 -5.22 6.12
CA LEU A 179 1.59 -4.18 5.79
C LEU A 179 2.10 -2.77 6.13
N LEU A 180 2.89 -2.61 7.21
CA LEU A 180 3.49 -1.32 7.56
C LEU A 180 4.50 -0.85 6.51
N ALA A 181 5.30 -1.76 5.95
CA ALA A 181 6.20 -1.42 4.86
C ALA A 181 5.44 -1.06 3.57
N VAL A 182 4.49 -1.91 3.20
CA VAL A 182 3.69 -1.75 1.98
C VAL A 182 2.90 -0.44 1.98
N SER A 183 2.25 -0.12 3.11
CA SER A 183 1.49 1.13 3.27
C SER A 183 2.37 2.38 3.16
N ALA A 184 3.58 2.34 3.70
CA ALA A 184 4.51 3.47 3.60
C ALA A 184 4.95 3.73 2.14
N PHE A 185 5.28 2.68 1.38
CA PHE A 185 5.60 2.81 -0.05
C PHE A 185 4.40 3.30 -0.87
N HIS A 186 3.18 2.85 -0.55
CA HIS A 186 1.96 3.38 -1.13
C HIS A 186 1.82 4.88 -0.86
N SER A 187 2.04 5.28 0.38
CA SER A 187 1.83 6.66 0.85
C SER A 187 2.80 7.67 0.22
N LEU A 188 3.91 7.24 -0.38
CA LEU A 188 4.87 8.14 -1.04
C LEU A 188 4.22 9.05 -2.08
N ASN A 189 3.31 8.52 -2.89
CA ASN A 189 2.58 9.32 -3.87
C ASN A 189 1.66 10.37 -3.21
N ASN A 190 1.07 10.01 -2.08
CA ASN A 190 0.11 10.86 -1.36
C ASN A 190 0.80 11.90 -0.46
N PHE A 191 2.03 11.64 0.00
CA PHE A 191 2.81 12.64 0.74
C PHE A 191 3.22 13.83 -0.15
N PHE A 192 3.39 13.59 -1.45
CA PHE A 192 3.97 14.56 -2.37
C PHE A 192 3.09 14.82 -3.60
N PRO A 193 1.83 15.29 -3.41
CA PRO A 193 0.90 15.52 -4.54
C PRO A 193 1.39 16.62 -5.49
N VAL A 194 2.22 17.55 -5.00
CA VAL A 194 2.89 18.60 -5.81
C VAL A 194 4.38 18.49 -5.56
N ILE A 195 5.15 18.28 -6.61
CA ILE A 195 6.61 18.12 -6.54
C ILE A 195 7.29 19.49 -6.55
N ASN A 196 8.23 19.68 -5.60
CA ASN A 196 9.17 20.79 -5.54
C ASN A 196 10.54 20.28 -5.08
N PRO A 197 11.64 21.08 -5.14
CA PRO A 197 12.98 20.59 -4.77
C PRO A 197 13.07 19.96 -3.38
N THR A 198 12.45 20.55 -2.38
CA THR A 198 12.43 20.00 -1.01
C THR A 198 11.76 18.64 -0.95
N LYS A 199 10.62 18.48 -1.63
CA LYS A 199 9.87 17.21 -1.66
C LYS A 199 10.62 16.14 -2.45
N ILE A 200 11.37 16.49 -3.48
CA ILE A 200 12.27 15.58 -4.19
C ILE A 200 13.35 15.05 -3.24
N ILE A 201 13.99 15.94 -2.46
CA ILE A 201 15.00 15.54 -1.49
C ILE A 201 14.41 14.59 -0.45
N LEU A 202 13.23 14.91 0.11
CA LEU A 202 12.53 14.05 1.06
C LEU A 202 12.18 12.69 0.46
N LEU A 203 11.69 12.65 -0.77
CA LEU A 203 11.36 11.42 -1.49
C LEU A 203 12.61 10.55 -1.68
N ILE A 204 13.71 11.14 -2.13
CA ILE A 204 14.99 10.42 -2.31
C ILE A 204 15.51 9.92 -0.95
N ALA A 205 15.43 10.71 0.11
CA ALA A 205 15.85 10.31 1.44
C ALA A 205 15.02 9.12 1.95
N LEU A 206 13.69 9.18 1.89
CA LEU A 206 12.80 8.09 2.30
C LEU A 206 13.04 6.82 1.49
N LEU A 207 13.13 6.94 0.15
CA LEU A 207 13.44 5.80 -0.70
C LEU A 207 14.79 5.18 -0.37
N SER A 208 15.82 6.00 -0.13
CA SER A 208 17.15 5.51 0.25
C SER A 208 17.11 4.75 1.58
N ILE A 209 16.47 5.32 2.61
CA ILE A 209 16.31 4.70 3.92
C ILE A 209 15.58 3.35 3.83
N TRP A 210 14.61 3.22 2.94
CA TRP A 210 13.77 2.02 2.85
C TRP A 210 14.33 0.97 1.88
N VAL A 211 14.82 1.39 0.71
CA VAL A 211 15.25 0.46 -0.35
C VAL A 211 16.62 -0.13 -0.08
N ILE A 212 17.57 0.67 0.45
CA ILE A 212 18.95 0.19 0.72
C ILE A 212 18.94 -1.02 1.66
N PRO A 213 18.25 -1.00 2.83
CA PRO A 213 18.18 -2.15 3.72
C PRO A 213 17.54 -3.39 3.06
N LEU A 214 16.54 -3.19 2.20
CA LEU A 214 15.92 -4.31 1.46
C LEU A 214 16.89 -4.96 0.49
N ILE A 215 17.68 -4.18 -0.25
CA ILE A 215 18.72 -4.68 -1.17
C ILE A 215 19.81 -5.44 -0.39
N ILE A 216 20.31 -4.86 0.71
CA ILE A 216 21.35 -5.49 1.55
C ILE A 216 20.83 -6.83 2.10
N ARG A 217 19.61 -6.84 2.63
CA ARG A 217 18.97 -8.06 3.14
C ARG A 217 18.87 -9.14 2.07
N LYS A 218 18.40 -8.78 0.87
CA LYS A 218 18.29 -9.72 -0.26
C LYS A 218 19.64 -10.30 -0.66
N LYS A 219 20.69 -9.46 -0.73
CA LYS A 219 22.06 -9.92 -1.03
C LYS A 219 22.56 -10.92 0.02
N ARG A 220 22.35 -10.64 1.33
CA ARG A 220 22.74 -11.55 2.41
C ARG A 220 22.03 -12.91 2.33
N LEU A 221 20.73 -12.91 2.06
CA LEU A 221 19.94 -14.15 1.92
C LEU A 221 20.45 -15.02 0.74
N ASN A 222 20.83 -14.40 -0.36
CA ASN A 222 21.37 -15.11 -1.54
C ASN A 222 22.79 -15.65 -1.32
N GLN A 223 23.52 -15.18 -0.31
CA GLN A 223 24.87 -15.66 0.04
C GLN A 223 24.88 -16.83 1.02
N ILE A 224 23.72 -17.17 1.62
CA ILE A 224 23.60 -18.31 2.53
C ILE A 224 23.56 -19.59 1.70
N PRO A 225 24.53 -20.54 1.84
CA PRO A 225 24.51 -21.79 1.11
C PRO A 225 23.23 -22.58 1.41
N ALA A 226 22.64 -23.19 0.36
CA ALA A 226 21.39 -23.96 0.49
C ALA A 226 21.44 -25.06 1.58
N GLN A 227 22.63 -25.60 1.89
CA GLN A 227 22.84 -26.61 2.92
C GLN A 227 22.60 -26.11 4.35
N SER A 228 22.69 -24.80 4.62
CA SER A 228 22.45 -24.25 5.96
C SER A 228 20.97 -24.01 6.30
N LEU A 229 20.07 -24.15 5.33
CA LEU A 229 18.62 -23.94 5.49
C LEU A 229 17.87 -25.23 5.86
N VAL A 230 18.52 -26.40 5.71
CA VAL A 230 17.91 -27.73 6.02
C VAL A 230 18.01 -28.06 7.50
N ASN A 231 18.90 -27.40 8.24
CA ASN A 231 19.20 -27.69 9.68
C ASN A 231 18.60 -26.64 10.64
N ARG A 232 17.60 -25.88 10.26
CA ARG A 232 16.82 -24.99 11.12
C ARG A 232 15.33 -25.33 11.03
#